data_f582010e8a6d3d251506156773082fec
#
_entry.id   f582010e8a6d3d251506156773082fec
#
_cell.length_a   1.000
_cell.length_b   1.000
_cell.length_c   1.000
_cell.angle_alpha   90.00
_cell.angle_beta   90.00
_cell.angle_gamma   90.00
#
_symmetry.space_group_name_H-M   'P 1'
#
loop_
_entity.id
_entity.type
_entity.pdbx_description
1 polymer ?
#
loop_
_entity_poly.entity_id
_entity_poly.type
_entity_poly.pdbx_seq_one_letter_code
_entity_poly.pdbx_strand_id
1 'polypeptide(L)'
;EWPLRRTQYTPYYIDSAGDAHRPAGSGRLTLGLPADAGASDAFVYNPKQPVPSAGGAMLGPRAGVYIQNEIEERSDVLVYSSQALEEPLETTGPITAVLYVKTDAVSTDWTVKLVDVHPDSTAYNICDGILRHSYALERTPQPIKVVLWPTSHVFLTGHRIRIEISSSNFPRYDRNLNSGDTSVDATVSHIAHQQIYHTPRYPSHIVLPVIPAISNR
;
A
#
# COMPACT_ATOMS: atom_id res chain seq x y z
N GLU A 1 -2.29 -27.16 -6.11
CA GLU A 1 -1.36 -26.76 -5.06
C GLU A 1 -1.37 -25.23 -4.90
N TRP A 2 -1.40 -24.73 -3.67
CA TRP A 2 -1.39 -23.30 -3.34
C TRP A 2 -0.42 -23.04 -2.19
N PRO A 3 0.50 -22.03 -2.27
CA PRO A 3 0.85 -21.27 -3.48
C PRO A 3 1.42 -22.18 -4.59
N LEU A 4 1.48 -21.69 -5.83
CA LEU A 4 2.04 -22.45 -6.95
C LEU A 4 3.54 -22.65 -6.76
N ARG A 5 4.06 -23.86 -7.05
CA ARG A 5 5.51 -24.17 -6.89
C ARG A 5 6.43 -23.26 -7.71
N ARG A 6 5.95 -22.75 -8.87
CA ARG A 6 6.69 -21.87 -9.74
C ARG A 6 6.68 -20.40 -9.31
N THR A 7 5.97 -20.06 -8.20
CA THR A 7 5.90 -18.69 -7.70
C THR A 7 7.28 -18.19 -7.28
N GLN A 8 7.64 -17.01 -7.77
CA GLN A 8 8.83 -16.27 -7.36
C GLN A 8 8.39 -15.05 -6.56
N TYR A 9 8.73 -15.02 -5.28
CA TYR A 9 8.43 -13.90 -4.40
C TYR A 9 9.40 -12.76 -4.67
N THR A 10 8.93 -11.75 -5.38
CA THR A 10 9.74 -10.65 -5.91
C THR A 10 9.48 -9.37 -5.11
N PRO A 11 10.47 -8.80 -4.41
CA PRO A 11 10.31 -7.53 -3.73
C PRO A 11 10.34 -6.37 -4.72
N TYR A 12 9.39 -5.46 -4.58
CA TYR A 12 9.37 -4.16 -5.23
C TYR A 12 9.53 -3.10 -4.13
N TYR A 13 10.65 -2.39 -4.15
CA TYR A 13 10.98 -1.36 -3.16
C TYR A 13 10.31 -0.05 -3.51
N ILE A 14 9.83 0.66 -2.47
CA ILE A 14 9.35 2.03 -2.65
C ILE A 14 10.53 2.99 -2.62
N ASP A 15 10.42 4.05 -3.42
CA ASP A 15 11.38 5.15 -3.50
C ASP A 15 10.66 6.44 -3.88
N SER A 16 11.12 7.59 -3.38
CA SER A 16 10.60 8.89 -3.77
C SER A 16 11.59 10.02 -3.42
N ALA A 17 11.33 11.20 -3.95
CA ALA A 17 12.02 12.42 -3.55
C ALA A 17 11.25 13.19 -2.45
N GLY A 18 10.38 12.52 -1.67
CA GLY A 18 9.56 13.13 -0.62
C GLY A 18 8.22 13.69 -1.11
N ASP A 19 7.79 13.36 -2.32
CA ASP A 19 6.51 13.79 -2.93
C ASP A 19 5.79 12.59 -3.54
N ALA A 20 5.34 11.66 -2.69
CA ALA A 20 4.55 10.51 -3.09
C ALA A 20 3.03 10.71 -2.88
N HIS A 21 2.54 11.94 -2.66
CA HIS A 21 1.15 12.24 -2.33
C HIS A 21 0.17 12.21 -3.49
N ARG A 22 0.62 11.90 -4.70
CA ARG A 22 -0.22 11.88 -5.89
C ARG A 22 0.41 11.06 -7.01
N PRO A 23 -0.39 10.58 -7.97
CA PRO A 23 0.11 9.76 -9.07
C PRO A 23 1.20 10.42 -9.91
N ALA A 24 1.14 11.76 -10.05
CA ALA A 24 2.14 12.56 -10.76
C ALA A 24 3.36 12.95 -9.90
N GLY A 25 3.41 12.52 -8.64
CA GLY A 25 4.52 12.74 -7.73
C GLY A 25 5.74 11.88 -8.03
N SER A 26 6.68 11.87 -7.09
CA SER A 26 7.95 11.16 -7.24
C SER A 26 7.92 9.69 -6.77
N GLY A 27 6.78 9.19 -6.27
CA GLY A 27 6.66 7.83 -5.74
C GLY A 27 6.87 6.74 -6.79
N ARG A 28 7.83 5.86 -6.55
CA ARG A 28 8.24 4.79 -7.47
C ARG A 28 8.26 3.43 -6.80
N LEU A 29 7.95 2.39 -7.59
CA LEU A 29 8.22 0.99 -7.28
C LEU A 29 9.35 0.49 -8.15
N THR A 30 10.42 -0.04 -7.54
CA THR A 30 11.61 -0.50 -8.24
C THR A 30 12.06 -1.88 -7.74
N LEU A 31 12.76 -2.63 -8.58
CA LEU A 31 13.39 -3.89 -8.17
C LEU A 31 14.71 -3.66 -7.42
N GLY A 32 15.31 -2.48 -7.57
CA GLY A 32 16.54 -2.11 -6.87
C GLY A 32 16.25 -1.52 -5.50
N LEU A 33 17.19 -1.72 -4.56
CA LEU A 33 17.13 -1.05 -3.24
C LEU A 33 17.20 0.47 -3.42
N PRO A 34 16.47 1.25 -2.58
CA PRO A 34 16.58 2.70 -2.57
C PRO A 34 18.00 3.13 -2.20
N ALA A 35 18.48 4.20 -2.83
CA ALA A 35 19.86 4.67 -2.67
C ALA A 35 20.02 5.81 -1.64
N ASP A 36 18.97 6.61 -1.42
CA ASP A 36 19.01 7.76 -0.51
C ASP A 36 18.96 7.31 0.95
N ALA A 37 19.93 7.75 1.75
CA ALA A 37 20.06 7.38 3.15
C ALA A 37 19.08 8.12 4.08
N GLY A 38 18.43 9.20 3.62
CA GLY A 38 17.52 10.04 4.42
C GLY A 38 16.06 10.02 3.96
N ALA A 39 15.73 9.27 2.91
CA ALA A 39 14.44 9.37 2.24
C ALA A 39 13.27 8.79 3.07
N SER A 40 12.20 9.59 3.13
CA SER A 40 10.92 9.19 3.72
C SER A 40 9.80 10.05 3.18
N ASP A 41 8.60 9.49 3.10
CA ASP A 41 7.36 10.22 2.85
C ASP A 41 6.53 10.33 4.13
N ALA A 42 5.83 11.44 4.29
CA ALA A 42 5.01 11.70 5.46
C ALA A 42 3.59 12.13 5.05
N PHE A 43 2.59 11.75 5.83
CA PHE A 43 1.23 12.23 5.66
C PHE A 43 0.53 12.40 7.02
N VAL A 44 -0.59 13.11 7.00
CA VAL A 44 -1.40 13.36 8.20
C VAL A 44 -2.70 12.59 8.11
N TYR A 45 -2.93 11.69 9.04
CA TYR A 45 -4.20 10.97 9.16
C TYR A 45 -5.13 11.64 10.17
N ASN A 46 -6.31 12.04 9.71
CA ASN A 46 -7.39 12.57 10.55
C ASN A 46 -8.57 11.57 10.59
N PRO A 47 -8.85 10.93 11.73
CA PRO A 47 -9.97 9.99 11.85
C PRO A 47 -11.37 10.58 11.55
N LYS A 48 -11.51 11.91 11.55
CA LYS A 48 -12.75 12.59 11.17
C LYS A 48 -12.95 12.69 9.66
N GLN A 49 -11.88 12.46 8.89
CA GLN A 49 -11.88 12.51 7.43
C GLN A 49 -11.17 11.27 6.84
N PRO A 50 -11.64 10.05 7.16
CA PRO A 50 -10.95 8.84 6.73
C PRO A 50 -10.94 8.71 5.21
N VAL A 51 -9.94 8.02 4.69
CA VAL A 51 -9.89 7.61 3.27
C VAL A 51 -11.07 6.71 2.97
N PRO A 52 -11.93 7.06 1.99
CA PRO A 52 -13.10 6.26 1.66
C PRO A 52 -12.71 4.97 0.95
N SER A 53 -13.48 3.89 1.20
CA SER A 53 -13.37 2.66 0.43
C SER A 53 -14.00 2.84 -0.95
N ALA A 54 -13.24 2.51 -2.00
CA ALA A 54 -13.73 2.39 -3.36
C ALA A 54 -13.42 0.97 -3.87
N GLY A 55 -14.43 0.13 -3.89
CA GLY A 55 -14.29 -1.28 -4.28
C GLY A 55 -13.64 -2.17 -3.21
N GLY A 56 -13.19 -3.33 -3.66
CA GLY A 56 -12.52 -4.34 -2.84
C GLY A 56 -13.42 -5.50 -2.42
N ALA A 57 -12.88 -6.40 -1.60
CA ALA A 57 -13.58 -7.59 -1.11
C ALA A 57 -14.51 -7.23 0.06
N MET A 58 -15.61 -6.56 -0.23
CA MET A 58 -16.66 -6.18 0.71
C MET A 58 -18.03 -6.66 0.21
N LEU A 59 -19.01 -6.69 1.10
CA LEU A 59 -20.40 -6.93 0.72
C LEU A 59 -21.09 -5.62 0.33
N GLY A 60 -21.94 -5.69 -0.69
CA GLY A 60 -22.79 -4.57 -1.10
C GLY A 60 -22.50 -4.04 -2.51
N PRO A 61 -23.18 -2.96 -2.91
CA PRO A 61 -23.19 -2.48 -4.31
C PRO A 61 -21.85 -1.87 -4.76
N ARG A 62 -20.93 -1.65 -3.83
CA ARG A 62 -19.58 -1.12 -4.12
C ARG A 62 -18.48 -2.18 -4.02
N ALA A 63 -18.85 -3.49 -4.01
CA ALA A 63 -17.88 -4.58 -4.03
C ALA A 63 -17.21 -4.70 -5.41
N GLY A 64 -15.99 -5.24 -5.44
CA GLY A 64 -15.28 -5.55 -6.68
C GLY A 64 -14.28 -4.48 -7.13
N VAL A 65 -14.09 -4.38 -8.43
CA VAL A 65 -13.11 -3.49 -9.06
C VAL A 65 -13.70 -2.09 -9.22
N TYR A 66 -12.97 -1.08 -8.75
CA TYR A 66 -13.36 0.33 -8.82
C TYR A 66 -12.16 1.22 -9.16
N ILE A 67 -12.46 2.36 -9.80
CA ILE A 67 -11.47 3.39 -10.11
C ILE A 67 -11.00 4.05 -8.82
N GLN A 68 -9.68 4.21 -8.69
CA GLN A 68 -8.99 4.74 -7.51
C GLN A 68 -8.51 6.19 -7.69
N ASN A 69 -8.55 6.74 -8.88
CA ASN A 69 -7.95 8.03 -9.22
C ASN A 69 -8.31 9.18 -8.25
N GLU A 70 -9.58 9.28 -7.82
CA GLU A 70 -9.99 10.29 -6.82
C GLU A 70 -9.40 10.04 -5.43
N ILE A 71 -9.18 8.78 -5.06
CA ILE A 71 -8.54 8.40 -3.79
C ILE A 71 -7.07 8.80 -3.81
N GLU A 72 -6.41 8.61 -4.93
CA GLU A 72 -4.98 8.87 -5.13
C GLU A 72 -4.61 10.37 -5.12
N GLU A 73 -5.60 11.26 -5.31
CA GLU A 73 -5.39 12.72 -5.22
C GLU A 73 -5.44 13.26 -3.78
N ARG A 74 -5.73 12.40 -2.80
CA ARG A 74 -5.79 12.81 -1.40
C ARG A 74 -4.39 12.96 -0.81
N SER A 75 -4.19 13.99 0.01
CA SER A 75 -2.92 14.26 0.70
C SER A 75 -2.59 13.25 1.83
N ASP A 76 -3.54 12.40 2.22
CA ASP A 76 -3.37 11.32 3.21
C ASP A 76 -3.24 9.94 2.56
N VAL A 77 -2.95 9.89 1.25
CA VAL A 77 -2.64 8.69 0.49
C VAL A 77 -1.29 8.86 -0.20
N LEU A 78 -0.35 7.97 0.06
CA LEU A 78 0.92 7.89 -0.66
C LEU A 78 0.79 6.91 -1.82
N VAL A 79 1.34 7.27 -2.96
CA VAL A 79 1.22 6.55 -4.23
C VAL A 79 2.59 6.22 -4.81
N TYR A 80 2.86 4.94 -5.04
CA TYR A 80 4.12 4.47 -5.64
C TYR A 80 3.84 3.61 -6.86
N SER A 81 4.44 3.94 -8.00
CA SER A 81 4.18 3.27 -9.28
C SER A 81 5.45 2.72 -9.93
N SER A 82 5.35 1.56 -10.55
CA SER A 82 6.40 1.04 -11.40
C SER A 82 6.53 1.84 -12.70
N GLN A 83 7.59 1.60 -13.46
CA GLN A 83 7.58 1.94 -14.88
C GLN A 83 6.49 1.14 -15.60
N ALA A 84 6.09 1.59 -16.80
CA ALA A 84 5.21 0.80 -17.64
C ALA A 84 5.86 -0.54 -17.96
N LEU A 85 5.09 -1.62 -17.82
CA LEU A 85 5.58 -2.96 -18.07
C LEU A 85 5.84 -3.17 -19.58
N GLU A 86 7.00 -3.71 -19.91
CA GLU A 86 7.36 -4.06 -21.29
C GLU A 86 6.70 -5.37 -21.73
N GLU A 87 6.47 -6.28 -20.76
CA GLU A 87 5.81 -7.57 -20.96
C GLU A 87 4.74 -7.79 -19.88
N PRO A 88 3.74 -8.65 -20.15
CA PRO A 88 2.74 -8.98 -19.14
C PRO A 88 3.38 -9.64 -17.90
N LEU A 89 2.87 -9.32 -16.71
CA LEU A 89 3.33 -9.87 -15.45
C LEU A 89 2.17 -10.51 -14.71
N GLU A 90 2.21 -11.83 -14.54
CA GLU A 90 1.26 -12.56 -13.71
C GLU A 90 1.67 -12.51 -12.23
N THR A 91 0.74 -12.10 -11.38
CA THR A 91 0.88 -12.12 -9.91
C THR A 91 -0.19 -13.04 -9.35
N THR A 92 0.20 -14.23 -8.88
CA THR A 92 -0.72 -15.25 -8.35
C THR A 92 -0.20 -15.81 -7.04
N GLY A 93 -0.86 -15.45 -5.93
CA GLY A 93 -0.47 -15.90 -4.60
C GLY A 93 -0.71 -14.88 -3.49
N PRO A 94 -0.18 -15.15 -2.27
CA PRO A 94 -0.24 -14.23 -1.13
C PRO A 94 0.70 -13.04 -1.33
N ILE A 95 0.24 -11.85 -0.94
CA ILE A 95 0.97 -10.60 -1.07
C ILE A 95 1.25 -10.03 0.32
N THR A 96 2.44 -9.45 0.49
CA THR A 96 2.85 -8.84 1.76
C THR A 96 3.60 -7.55 1.51
N ALA A 97 3.26 -6.50 2.24
CA ALA A 97 4.07 -5.29 2.32
C ALA A 97 4.83 -5.26 3.65
N VAL A 98 6.11 -4.93 3.58
CA VAL A 98 6.96 -4.64 4.74
C VAL A 98 7.26 -3.15 4.71
N LEU A 99 6.75 -2.42 5.69
CA LEU A 99 6.92 -0.97 5.78
C LEU A 99 7.73 -0.62 7.02
N TYR A 100 8.70 0.26 6.88
CA TYR A 100 9.41 0.86 8.00
C TYR A 100 8.77 2.19 8.32
N VAL A 101 8.05 2.24 9.44
CA VAL A 101 7.15 3.35 9.77
C VAL A 101 7.49 4.02 11.08
N LYS A 102 7.08 5.28 11.19
CA LYS A 102 7.04 6.04 12.43
C LYS A 102 5.74 6.81 12.53
N THR A 103 5.21 6.93 13.74
CA THR A 103 4.01 7.68 14.05
C THR A 103 4.15 8.36 15.41
N ASP A 104 3.38 9.42 15.63
CA ASP A 104 3.20 10.04 16.96
C ASP A 104 1.96 9.51 17.70
N ALA A 105 1.18 8.63 17.07
CA ALA A 105 0.02 8.00 17.68
C ALA A 105 0.40 6.79 18.52
N VAL A 106 -0.32 6.54 19.61
CA VAL A 106 -0.17 5.34 20.46
C VAL A 106 -0.75 4.08 19.79
N SER A 107 -1.69 4.26 18.89
CA SER A 107 -2.27 3.21 18.03
C SER A 107 -2.71 3.85 16.73
N THR A 108 -2.45 3.20 15.61
CA THR A 108 -2.90 3.66 14.30
C THR A 108 -3.02 2.48 13.34
N ASP A 109 -3.70 2.71 12.21
CA ASP A 109 -3.83 1.69 11.16
C ASP A 109 -2.91 2.03 9.98
N TRP A 110 -2.45 0.99 9.30
CA TRP A 110 -1.70 1.07 8.05
C TRP A 110 -2.41 0.23 7.00
N THR A 111 -2.79 0.86 5.91
CA THR A 111 -3.41 0.19 4.77
C THR A 111 -2.46 0.17 3.59
N VAL A 112 -2.48 -0.93 2.86
CA VAL A 112 -1.79 -1.06 1.57
C VAL A 112 -2.79 -1.61 0.57
N LYS A 113 -2.87 -0.98 -0.60
CA LYS A 113 -3.70 -1.43 -1.71
C LYS A 113 -2.83 -1.66 -2.93
N LEU A 114 -3.01 -2.80 -3.60
CA LEU A 114 -2.42 -3.07 -4.91
C LEU A 114 -3.38 -2.60 -5.99
N VAL A 115 -2.85 -1.90 -6.98
CA VAL A 115 -3.61 -1.23 -8.04
C VAL A 115 -2.97 -1.53 -9.39
N ASP A 116 -3.81 -1.76 -10.39
CA ASP A 116 -3.43 -1.87 -11.80
C ASP A 116 -3.71 -0.54 -12.51
N VAL A 117 -2.67 0.11 -13.01
CA VAL A 117 -2.81 1.36 -13.75
C VAL A 117 -2.72 1.08 -15.24
N HIS A 118 -3.80 1.36 -15.95
CA HIS A 118 -3.90 1.20 -17.39
C HIS A 118 -3.13 2.30 -18.15
N PRO A 119 -2.83 2.09 -19.44
CA PRO A 119 -2.11 3.08 -20.24
C PRO A 119 -2.80 4.46 -20.36
N ASP A 120 -4.11 4.51 -20.20
CA ASP A 120 -4.92 5.73 -20.15
C ASP A 120 -4.91 6.42 -18.78
N SER A 121 -4.09 5.93 -17.85
CA SER A 121 -3.96 6.37 -16.45
C SER A 121 -5.16 6.04 -15.56
N THR A 122 -6.11 5.23 -16.00
CA THR A 122 -7.16 4.72 -15.12
C THR A 122 -6.58 3.69 -14.16
N ALA A 123 -6.77 3.89 -12.87
CA ALA A 123 -6.23 3.05 -11.81
C ALA A 123 -7.33 2.17 -11.20
N TYR A 124 -7.16 0.85 -11.19
CA TYR A 124 -8.14 -0.10 -10.65
C TYR A 124 -7.57 -0.87 -9.47
N ASN A 125 -8.33 -0.96 -8.37
CA ASN A 125 -7.94 -1.77 -7.22
C ASN A 125 -7.94 -3.26 -7.55
N ILE A 126 -6.91 -3.98 -7.07
CA ILE A 126 -6.79 -5.44 -7.20
C ILE A 126 -7.11 -6.10 -5.85
N CYS A 127 -6.34 -5.78 -4.83
CA CYS A 127 -6.54 -6.25 -3.47
C CYS A 127 -5.95 -5.25 -2.48
N ASP A 128 -6.30 -5.41 -1.21
CA ASP A 128 -5.81 -4.57 -0.14
C ASP A 128 -5.57 -5.35 1.15
N GLY A 129 -4.96 -4.70 2.11
CA GLY A 129 -4.76 -5.18 3.46
C GLY A 129 -4.68 -4.03 4.45
N ILE A 130 -4.89 -4.35 5.72
CA ILE A 130 -4.81 -3.41 6.83
C ILE A 130 -4.12 -4.07 8.01
N LEU A 131 -3.34 -3.27 8.74
CA LEU A 131 -2.77 -3.65 10.02
C LEU A 131 -3.08 -2.57 11.05
N ARG A 132 -3.78 -2.92 12.14
CA ARG A 132 -3.87 -2.09 13.34
C ARG A 132 -2.70 -2.39 14.24
N HIS A 133 -1.92 -1.38 14.59
CA HIS A 133 -0.72 -1.54 15.40
C HIS A 133 -0.68 -0.51 16.53
N SER A 134 -0.30 -0.99 17.72
CA SER A 134 -0.06 -0.13 18.89
C SER A 134 1.44 0.04 19.08
N TYR A 135 1.85 1.27 19.32
CA TYR A 135 3.26 1.65 19.45
C TYR A 135 3.61 1.95 20.90
N ALA A 136 4.72 1.37 21.37
CA ALA A 136 5.47 2.04 22.41
C ALA A 136 6.11 3.29 21.78
N LEU A 137 6.28 4.38 22.53
CA LEU A 137 6.87 5.63 22.05
C LEU A 137 8.32 5.41 21.58
N GLU A 138 8.48 4.81 20.41
CA GLU A 138 9.77 4.48 19.85
C GLU A 138 10.28 5.63 18.96
N ARG A 139 11.58 5.93 19.10
CA ARG A 139 12.23 7.02 18.38
C ARG A 139 12.73 6.61 16.99
N THR A 140 12.84 5.30 16.73
CA THR A 140 13.37 4.73 15.48
C THR A 140 12.25 4.15 14.62
N PRO A 141 12.41 4.13 13.29
CA PRO A 141 11.46 3.47 12.39
C PRO A 141 11.29 1.99 12.75
N GLN A 142 10.04 1.52 12.84
CA GLN A 142 9.70 0.14 13.16
C GLN A 142 9.26 -0.60 11.90
N PRO A 143 9.72 -1.83 11.67
CA PRO A 143 9.18 -2.65 10.60
C PRO A 143 7.80 -3.18 10.98
N ILE A 144 6.83 -3.00 10.08
CA ILE A 144 5.50 -3.60 10.16
C ILE A 144 5.23 -4.45 8.93
N LYS A 145 4.39 -5.46 9.09
CA LYS A 145 4.00 -6.36 8.01
C LYS A 145 2.50 -6.25 7.75
N VAL A 146 2.12 -5.67 6.62
CA VAL A 146 0.74 -5.63 6.16
C VAL A 146 0.52 -6.79 5.18
N VAL A 147 -0.41 -7.69 5.52
CA VAL A 147 -0.79 -8.81 4.66
C VAL A 147 -1.99 -8.39 3.83
N LEU A 148 -1.85 -8.44 2.52
CA LEU A 148 -2.94 -8.18 1.59
C LEU A 148 -3.68 -9.48 1.28
N TRP A 149 -4.93 -9.36 0.81
CA TRP A 149 -5.65 -10.51 0.27
C TRP A 149 -4.87 -11.11 -0.90
N PRO A 150 -4.81 -12.46 -0.99
CA PRO A 150 -4.19 -13.11 -2.13
C PRO A 150 -4.98 -12.80 -3.41
N THR A 151 -4.28 -12.78 -4.53
CA THR A 151 -4.90 -12.54 -5.83
C THR A 151 -4.35 -13.47 -6.91
N SER A 152 -5.02 -13.49 -8.04
CA SER A 152 -4.53 -14.01 -9.31
C SER A 152 -4.89 -12.96 -10.36
N HIS A 153 -3.89 -12.21 -10.82
CA HIS A 153 -4.04 -11.08 -11.72
C HIS A 153 -2.88 -11.00 -12.71
N VAL A 154 -3.15 -10.54 -13.92
CA VAL A 154 -2.12 -10.27 -14.94
C VAL A 154 -2.11 -8.78 -15.25
N PHE A 155 -1.03 -8.11 -14.89
CA PHE A 155 -0.74 -6.77 -15.39
C PHE A 155 -0.30 -6.88 -16.84
N LEU A 156 -0.99 -6.21 -17.76
CA LEU A 156 -0.69 -6.29 -19.19
C LEU A 156 0.49 -5.37 -19.58
N THR A 157 1.02 -5.58 -20.76
CA THR A 157 2.02 -4.67 -21.36
C THR A 157 1.49 -3.23 -21.40
N GLY A 158 2.33 -2.27 -21.03
CA GLY A 158 1.98 -0.86 -20.91
C GLY A 158 1.30 -0.47 -19.62
N HIS A 159 0.78 -1.43 -18.83
CA HIS A 159 0.25 -1.18 -17.50
C HIS A 159 1.37 -0.89 -16.49
N ARG A 160 0.99 -0.36 -15.32
CA ARG A 160 1.91 -0.15 -14.20
C ARG A 160 1.39 -0.84 -12.95
N ILE A 161 2.29 -1.44 -12.21
CA ILE A 161 2.02 -1.88 -10.85
C ILE A 161 2.03 -0.63 -9.97
N ARG A 162 1.00 -0.45 -9.13
CA ARG A 162 0.94 0.66 -8.19
C ARG A 162 0.52 0.17 -6.82
N ILE A 163 1.02 0.83 -5.79
CA ILE A 163 0.49 0.68 -4.43
C ILE A 163 0.06 2.04 -3.89
N GLU A 164 -1.03 2.01 -3.12
CA GLU A 164 -1.49 3.10 -2.27
C GLU A 164 -1.22 2.74 -0.81
N ILE A 165 -0.72 3.69 -0.03
CA ILE A 165 -0.50 3.53 1.41
C ILE A 165 -1.21 4.65 2.14
N SER A 166 -2.02 4.31 3.15
CA SER A 166 -2.75 5.26 4.00
C SER A 166 -3.00 4.68 5.40
N SER A 167 -3.78 5.37 6.22
CA SER A 167 -4.14 4.92 7.57
C SER A 167 -5.63 4.62 7.76
N SER A 168 -6.38 4.48 6.67
CA SER A 168 -7.80 4.11 6.73
C SER A 168 -8.32 3.62 5.39
N ASN A 169 -9.43 2.87 5.42
CA ASN A 169 -10.17 2.41 4.25
C ASN A 169 -11.63 2.20 4.69
N PHE A 170 -12.31 3.32 4.98
CA PHE A 170 -13.64 3.38 5.58
C PHE A 170 -14.74 3.44 4.50
N PRO A 171 -15.84 2.74 4.65
CA PRO A 171 -16.29 1.94 5.81
C PRO A 171 -16.00 0.43 5.72
N ARG A 172 -15.14 -0.02 4.79
CA ARG A 172 -14.77 -1.44 4.72
C ARG A 172 -14.14 -1.92 6.03
N TYR A 173 -13.27 -1.09 6.60
CA TYR A 173 -12.73 -1.24 7.94
C TYR A 173 -13.15 -0.05 8.79
N ASP A 174 -13.34 -0.27 10.09
CA ASP A 174 -13.56 0.83 11.02
C ASP A 174 -12.30 1.71 11.08
N ARG A 175 -12.50 2.98 11.37
CA ARG A 175 -11.42 3.95 11.50
C ARG A 175 -10.75 3.83 12.86
N ASN A 176 -9.43 3.79 12.91
CA ASN A 176 -8.69 3.93 14.14
C ASN A 176 -8.75 5.39 14.62
N LEU A 177 -9.13 5.61 15.87
CA LEU A 177 -9.22 6.95 16.47
C LEU A 177 -7.86 7.48 16.94
N ASN A 178 -6.78 6.70 16.81
CA ASN A 178 -5.40 7.00 17.23
C ASN A 178 -5.24 7.25 18.76
N SER A 179 -6.29 7.03 19.53
CA SER A 179 -6.31 7.26 20.98
C SER A 179 -5.73 6.11 21.82
N GLY A 180 -5.55 4.93 21.19
CA GLY A 180 -5.24 3.69 21.92
C GLY A 180 -6.45 3.06 22.63
N ASP A 181 -7.60 3.74 22.65
CA ASP A 181 -8.84 3.19 23.16
C ASP A 181 -9.47 2.27 22.11
N THR A 182 -9.68 1.01 22.49
CA THR A 182 -10.28 -0.04 21.62
C THR A 182 -11.75 -0.27 21.92
N SER A 183 -12.36 0.53 22.79
CA SER A 183 -13.79 0.39 23.12
C SER A 183 -14.68 0.79 21.94
N VAL A 184 -15.81 0.11 21.80
CA VAL A 184 -16.80 0.39 20.74
C VAL A 184 -17.37 1.81 20.86
N ASP A 185 -17.41 2.36 22.08
CA ASP A 185 -17.95 3.66 22.40
C ASP A 185 -16.89 4.77 22.44
N ALA A 186 -15.66 4.48 21.98
CA ALA A 186 -14.59 5.47 21.94
C ALA A 186 -14.99 6.66 21.05
N THR A 187 -14.91 7.86 21.61
CA THR A 187 -15.26 9.11 20.92
C THR A 187 -14.08 10.07 20.75
N VAL A 188 -13.04 9.87 21.57
CA VAL A 188 -11.85 10.73 21.53
C VAL A 188 -10.95 10.29 20.38
N SER A 189 -10.66 11.20 19.47
CA SER A 189 -9.79 10.94 18.33
C SER A 189 -8.63 11.92 18.29
N HIS A 190 -7.47 11.45 17.84
CA HIS A 190 -6.27 12.25 17.64
C HIS A 190 -5.83 12.23 16.17
N ILE A 191 -5.29 13.33 15.70
CA ILE A 191 -4.58 13.37 14.40
C ILE A 191 -3.25 12.65 14.58
N ALA A 192 -2.86 11.84 13.61
CA ALA A 192 -1.57 11.14 13.58
C ALA A 192 -0.69 11.66 12.44
N HIS A 193 0.59 11.91 12.75
CA HIS A 193 1.61 12.21 11.76
C HIS A 193 2.36 10.94 11.41
N GLN A 194 2.14 10.47 10.20
CA GLN A 194 2.65 9.20 9.68
C GLN A 194 3.89 9.44 8.85
N GLN A 195 4.87 8.53 8.97
CA GLN A 195 6.08 8.58 8.18
C GLN A 195 6.47 7.18 7.72
N ILE A 196 6.82 7.03 6.45
CA ILE A 196 7.29 5.79 5.83
C ILE A 196 8.68 6.01 5.29
N TYR A 197 9.62 5.18 5.71
CA TYR A 197 11.03 5.25 5.31
C TYR A 197 11.29 4.34 4.12
N HIS A 198 12.12 4.82 3.19
CA HIS A 198 12.59 4.07 2.03
C HIS A 198 14.07 4.36 1.81
N THR A 199 14.89 3.83 2.70
CA THR A 199 16.35 3.98 2.69
C THR A 199 17.01 2.61 2.62
N PRO A 200 18.32 2.52 2.31
CA PRO A 200 19.04 1.24 2.36
C PRO A 200 18.95 0.53 3.73
N ARG A 201 18.82 1.30 4.83
CA ARG A 201 18.66 0.78 6.18
C ARG A 201 17.21 0.39 6.50
N TYR A 202 16.24 1.06 5.89
CA TYR A 202 14.82 0.90 6.13
C TYR A 202 14.09 0.71 4.78
N PRO A 203 14.35 -0.41 4.07
CA PRO A 203 13.90 -0.62 2.70
C PRO A 203 12.45 -1.10 2.66
N SER A 204 11.49 -0.18 2.80
CA SER A 204 10.08 -0.51 2.65
C SER A 204 9.80 -1.06 1.25
N HIS A 205 8.99 -2.14 1.18
CA HIS A 205 8.72 -2.83 -0.07
C HIS A 205 7.43 -3.64 -0.02
N ILE A 206 6.91 -3.99 -1.18
CA ILE A 206 5.87 -5.01 -1.36
C ILE A 206 6.48 -6.24 -2.01
N VAL A 207 6.11 -7.43 -1.54
CA VAL A 207 6.52 -8.71 -2.12
C VAL A 207 5.36 -9.26 -2.95
N LEU A 208 5.56 -9.36 -4.26
CA LEU A 208 4.59 -9.89 -5.19
C LEU A 208 4.91 -11.36 -5.54
N PRO A 209 3.91 -12.25 -5.55
CA PRO A 209 4.04 -13.64 -5.98
C PRO A 209 4.03 -13.73 -7.52
N VAL A 210 5.15 -13.40 -8.14
CA VAL A 210 5.29 -13.39 -9.61
C VAL A 210 5.35 -14.81 -10.15
N ILE A 211 4.58 -15.06 -11.20
CA ILE A 211 4.62 -16.32 -11.97
C ILE A 211 5.46 -16.08 -13.22
N PRO A 212 6.63 -16.71 -13.35
CA PRO A 212 7.45 -16.58 -14.54
C PRO A 212 6.70 -17.03 -15.80
N ALA A 213 6.86 -16.29 -16.89
CA ALA A 213 6.37 -16.73 -18.19
C ALA A 213 6.95 -18.12 -18.54
N ILE A 214 6.13 -18.99 -19.09
CA ILE A 214 6.61 -20.29 -19.58
C ILE A 214 7.43 -19.99 -20.84
N SER A 215 8.75 -20.09 -20.74
CA SER A 215 9.59 -20.07 -21.94
C SER A 215 9.27 -21.33 -22.75
N ASN A 216 8.51 -21.18 -23.81
CA ASN A 216 8.41 -22.24 -24.81
C ASN A 216 9.82 -22.44 -25.41
N ARG A 217 10.52 -23.48 -24.95
CA ARG A 217 11.70 -24.00 -25.59
C ARG A 217 11.27 -24.89 -26.75
#